data_457ec40b34e071383d57c8b9d07b4fda
#
_entry.id   457ec40b34e071383d57c8b9d07b4fda
#
_cell.length_a   1.000
_cell.length_b   1.000
_cell.length_c   1.000
_cell.angle_alpha   90.00
_cell.angle_beta   90.00
_cell.angle_gamma   90.00
#
_symmetry.space_group_name_H-M   'P 1'
#
loop_
_entity.id
_entity.type
_entity.pdbx_description
1 polymer ?
#
loop_
_entity_poly.entity_id
_entity_poly.type
_entity_poly.pdbx_seq_one_letter_code
_entity_poly.pdbx_strand_id
1 'polypeptide(L)'
;MKFCGHCSAPVSLVIPQGDNRHRYVCDKCDFIFYENPRIIAGTIPIFGSKILLCKRAIEPRLGYWTLPAGFMENGETTQQAALRETYEEAYARPELGPLFSV
;
A
#
# COMPACT_ATOMS: atom_id res chain seq x y z
N MET A 1 1.62 13.85 -11.46
CA MET A 1 0.25 14.36 -11.76
C MET A 1 0.34 15.56 -12.68
N LYS A 2 -0.48 15.61 -13.71
CA LYS A 2 -0.47 16.75 -14.66
C LYS A 2 -1.75 17.58 -14.58
N PHE A 3 -2.87 16.96 -14.26
CA PHE A 3 -4.17 17.62 -14.28
C PHE A 3 -4.95 17.35 -13.00
N CYS A 4 -5.77 18.32 -12.64
CA CYS A 4 -6.66 18.24 -11.48
C CYS A 4 -7.73 17.17 -11.69
N GLY A 5 -7.83 16.23 -10.76
CA GLY A 5 -8.90 15.22 -10.79
C GLY A 5 -10.29 15.78 -10.46
N HIS A 6 -10.36 17.03 -10.03
CA HIS A 6 -11.62 17.69 -9.66
C HIS A 6 -12.19 18.55 -10.79
N CYS A 7 -11.35 19.31 -11.52
CA CYS A 7 -11.81 20.22 -12.58
C CYS A 7 -11.05 20.10 -13.90
N SER A 8 -10.11 19.18 -14.01
CA SER A 8 -9.30 18.92 -15.22
C SER A 8 -8.31 20.02 -15.61
N ALA A 9 -8.18 21.08 -14.84
CA ALA A 9 -7.18 22.12 -15.08
C ALA A 9 -5.76 21.63 -14.75
N PRO A 10 -4.72 22.27 -15.25
CA PRO A 10 -3.34 21.93 -14.86
C PRO A 10 -3.10 22.10 -13.36
N VAL A 11 -2.14 21.37 -12.84
CA VAL A 11 -1.70 21.47 -11.45
C VAL A 11 -0.25 21.92 -11.38
N SER A 12 0.10 22.57 -10.28
CA SER A 12 1.48 23.01 -9.98
C SER A 12 1.95 22.39 -8.68
N LEU A 13 3.24 22.02 -8.63
CA LEU A 13 3.85 21.47 -7.42
C LEU A 13 4.39 22.63 -6.58
N VAL A 14 3.65 22.99 -5.55
CA VAL A 14 3.95 24.14 -4.68
C VAL A 14 3.70 23.78 -3.21
N ILE A 15 4.21 24.62 -2.31
CA ILE A 15 3.92 24.52 -0.88
C ILE A 15 2.68 25.37 -0.59
N PRO A 16 1.52 24.75 -0.27
CA PRO A 16 0.31 25.51 0.04
C PRO A 16 0.48 26.33 1.32
N GLN A 17 -0.32 27.36 1.47
CA GLN A 17 -0.33 28.17 2.69
C GLN A 17 -0.64 27.30 3.92
N GLY A 18 0.19 27.41 4.95
CA GLY A 18 0.05 26.63 6.17
C GLY A 18 0.63 25.22 6.11
N ASP A 19 1.18 24.82 4.98
CA ASP A 19 1.87 23.54 4.81
C ASP A 19 3.39 23.69 4.87
N ASN A 20 4.10 22.60 4.95
CA ASN A 20 5.57 22.54 4.95
C ASN A 20 6.14 21.63 3.87
N ARG A 21 5.30 21.12 2.97
CA ARG A 21 5.71 20.22 1.89
C ARG A 21 5.08 20.63 0.57
N HIS A 22 5.77 20.29 -0.51
CA HIS A 22 5.22 20.46 -1.85
C HIS A 22 4.03 19.54 -2.06
N ARG A 23 2.95 20.12 -2.58
CA ARG A 23 1.73 19.40 -2.96
C ARG A 23 1.34 19.81 -4.36
N TYR A 24 0.58 18.94 -5.04
CA TYR A 24 -0.04 19.33 -6.30
C TYR A 24 -1.28 20.16 -6.00
N VAL A 25 -1.26 21.40 -6.46
CA VAL A 25 -2.36 22.37 -6.27
C VAL A 25 -2.93 22.71 -7.62
N CYS A 26 -4.25 22.69 -7.78
CA CYS A 26 -4.91 23.08 -9.01
C CYS A 26 -4.74 24.57 -9.26
N ASP A 27 -4.30 24.91 -10.47
CA ASP A 27 -4.09 26.31 -10.85
C ASP A 27 -5.42 27.09 -11.00
N LYS A 28 -6.55 26.39 -11.11
CA LYS A 28 -7.86 26.99 -11.32
C LYS A 28 -8.77 26.94 -10.09
N CYS A 29 -8.96 25.76 -9.48
CA CYS A 29 -9.91 25.59 -8.38
C CYS A 29 -9.25 25.51 -7.00
N ASP A 30 -7.93 25.64 -6.93
CA ASP A 30 -7.11 25.61 -5.71
C ASP A 30 -7.20 24.30 -4.92
N PHE A 31 -7.75 23.24 -5.50
CA PHE A 31 -7.80 21.94 -4.84
C PHE A 31 -6.39 21.40 -4.59
N ILE A 32 -6.15 20.91 -3.38
CA ILE A 32 -4.85 20.39 -2.97
C ILE A 32 -4.90 18.86 -2.98
N PHE A 33 -3.97 18.22 -3.69
CA PHE A 33 -3.84 16.77 -3.74
C PHE A 33 -2.71 16.33 -2.83
N TYR A 34 -3.05 15.49 -1.86
CA TYR A 34 -2.09 14.91 -0.92
C TYR A 34 -1.71 13.51 -1.38
N GLU A 35 -0.42 13.33 -1.67
CA GLU A 35 0.15 12.01 -1.92
C GLU A 35 0.76 11.47 -0.65
N ASN A 36 0.27 10.35 -0.18
CA ASN A 36 0.75 9.69 1.02
C ASN A 36 1.21 8.27 0.71
N PRO A 37 2.09 7.68 1.55
CA PRO A 37 2.47 6.29 1.39
C PRO A 37 1.27 5.36 1.38
N ARG A 38 1.34 4.34 0.55
CA ARG A 38 0.36 3.25 0.56
C ARG A 38 0.77 2.24 1.63
N ILE A 39 -0.22 1.76 2.38
CA ILE A 39 0.03 0.80 3.44
C ILE A 39 0.07 -0.61 2.84
N ILE A 40 1.14 -1.34 3.13
CA ILE A 40 1.28 -2.75 2.80
C ILE A 40 1.17 -3.53 4.10
N ALA A 41 0.35 -4.58 4.09
CA ALA A 41 0.19 -5.49 5.21
C ALA A 41 0.42 -6.92 4.75
N GLY A 42 1.01 -7.72 5.60
CA GLY A 42 1.31 -9.10 5.28
C GLY A 42 1.48 -9.95 6.52
N THR A 43 1.80 -11.21 6.32
CA THR A 43 2.00 -12.16 7.41
C THR A 43 3.35 -12.84 7.31
N ILE A 44 3.80 -13.37 8.43
CA ILE A 44 4.88 -14.36 8.50
C ILE A 44 4.22 -15.69 8.86
N PRO A 45 3.74 -16.47 7.87
CA PRO A 45 3.04 -17.71 8.17
C PRO A 45 4.04 -18.78 8.62
N ILE A 46 3.82 -19.33 9.79
CA ILE A 46 4.70 -20.33 10.39
C ILE A 46 3.95 -21.65 10.50
N PHE A 47 4.58 -22.72 10.03
CA PHE A 47 4.10 -24.07 10.22
C PHE A 47 5.24 -24.95 10.71
N GLY A 48 5.16 -25.37 11.97
CA GLY A 48 6.26 -26.05 12.63
C GLY A 48 7.51 -25.17 12.70
N SER A 49 8.59 -25.62 12.10
CA SER A 49 9.86 -24.87 12.03
C SER A 49 10.07 -24.15 10.70
N LYS A 50 9.03 -24.05 9.85
CA LYS A 50 9.12 -23.51 8.50
C LYS A 50 8.28 -22.24 8.36
N ILE A 51 8.72 -21.36 7.45
CA ILE A 51 8.02 -20.15 7.09
C ILE A 51 7.57 -20.26 5.63
N LEU A 52 6.31 -19.89 5.37
CA LEU A 52 5.78 -19.86 4.03
C LEU A 52 6.30 -18.62 3.29
N LEU A 53 6.91 -18.84 2.14
CA LEU A 53 7.34 -17.78 1.23
C LEU A 53 6.66 -17.92 -0.11
N CYS A 54 6.43 -16.80 -0.77
CA CYS A 54 5.87 -16.71 -2.10
C CYS A 54 6.93 -16.27 -3.09
N LYS A 55 6.98 -16.92 -4.25
CA LYS A 55 7.87 -16.51 -5.34
C LYS A 55 7.14 -15.49 -6.21
N ARG A 56 7.74 -14.33 -6.40
CA ARG A 56 7.14 -13.27 -7.20
C ARG A 56 7.01 -13.70 -8.66
N ALA A 57 5.82 -13.51 -9.23
CA ALA A 57 5.49 -13.85 -10.61
C ALA A 57 5.43 -12.61 -11.53
N ILE A 58 5.64 -11.41 -10.97
CA ILE A 58 5.60 -10.14 -11.71
C ILE A 58 6.77 -9.25 -11.31
N GLU A 59 7.07 -8.28 -12.17
CA GLU A 59 8.03 -7.22 -11.83
C GLU A 59 7.41 -6.25 -10.79
N PRO A 60 8.20 -5.56 -9.96
CA PRO A 60 9.66 -5.69 -9.85
C PRO A 60 10.07 -6.96 -9.10
N ARG A 61 11.34 -7.36 -9.30
CA ARG A 61 11.94 -8.52 -8.63
C ARG A 61 11.25 -9.85 -8.94
N LEU A 62 10.87 -10.03 -10.20
CA LEU A 62 10.36 -11.31 -10.69
C LEU A 62 11.29 -12.46 -10.27
N GLY A 63 10.70 -13.54 -9.71
CA GLY A 63 11.43 -14.72 -9.27
C GLY A 63 12.05 -14.63 -7.88
N TYR A 64 12.01 -13.46 -7.22
CA TYR A 64 12.47 -13.32 -5.83
C TYR A 64 11.42 -13.87 -4.86
N TRP A 65 11.90 -14.38 -3.75
CA TRP A 65 11.06 -14.89 -2.68
C TRP A 65 10.67 -13.76 -1.73
N THR A 66 9.43 -13.77 -1.27
CA THR A 66 8.90 -12.76 -0.36
C THR A 66 7.86 -13.38 0.57
N LEU A 67 7.59 -12.70 1.66
CA LEU A 67 6.44 -13.01 2.52
C LEU A 67 5.15 -12.61 1.78
N PRO A 68 4.03 -13.32 2.03
CA PRO A 68 2.74 -12.89 1.48
C PRO A 68 2.35 -11.53 2.06
N ALA A 69 2.16 -10.55 1.18
CA ALA A 69 1.84 -9.18 1.54
C ALA A 69 1.29 -8.42 0.33
N GLY A 70 0.53 -7.37 0.58
CA GLY A 70 0.03 -6.51 -0.47
C GLY A 70 -0.61 -5.25 0.08
N PHE A 71 -1.14 -4.45 -0.82
CA PHE A 71 -1.76 -3.18 -0.46
C PHE A 71 -3.04 -3.38 0.32
N MET A 72 -3.15 -2.65 1.42
CA MET A 72 -4.36 -2.55 2.20
C MET A 72 -5.45 -1.87 1.37
N GLU A 73 -6.67 -2.38 1.46
CA GLU A 73 -7.84 -1.80 0.80
C GLU A 73 -8.60 -0.89 1.75
N ASN A 74 -9.39 0.03 1.15
CA ASN A 74 -10.28 0.89 1.94
C ASN A 74 -11.26 0.03 2.73
N GLY A 75 -11.49 0.40 4.00
CA GLY A 75 -12.42 -0.31 4.87
C GLY A 75 -11.85 -1.55 5.56
N GLU A 76 -10.60 -1.91 5.27
CA GLU A 76 -9.92 -3.00 5.96
C GLU A 76 -9.13 -2.49 7.17
N THR A 77 -9.00 -3.34 8.18
CA THR A 77 -7.94 -3.21 9.19
C THR A 77 -6.64 -3.80 8.62
N THR A 78 -5.51 -3.50 9.27
CA THR A 78 -4.23 -4.10 8.87
C THR A 78 -4.25 -5.61 8.99
N GLN A 79 -4.91 -6.13 10.03
CA GLN A 79 -5.09 -7.58 10.24
C GLN A 79 -5.91 -8.23 9.13
N GLN A 80 -7.02 -7.60 8.74
CA GLN A 80 -7.85 -8.08 7.65
C GLN A 80 -7.10 -8.09 6.33
N ALA A 81 -6.36 -7.03 6.03
CA ALA A 81 -5.55 -6.94 4.82
C ALA A 81 -4.47 -8.02 4.79
N ALA A 82 -3.75 -8.22 5.89
CA ALA A 82 -2.70 -9.24 5.99
C ALA A 82 -3.26 -10.65 5.75
N LEU A 83 -4.39 -10.99 6.35
CA LEU A 83 -5.04 -12.29 6.15
C LEU A 83 -5.56 -12.47 4.73
N ARG A 84 -6.17 -11.44 4.15
CA ARG A 84 -6.67 -11.47 2.78
C ARG A 84 -5.53 -11.69 1.78
N GLU A 85 -4.46 -10.93 1.89
CA GLU A 85 -3.30 -11.06 1.01
C GLU A 85 -2.64 -12.44 1.13
N THR A 86 -2.55 -12.97 2.33
CA THR A 86 -2.01 -14.31 2.55
C THR A 86 -2.87 -15.38 1.87
N TYR A 87 -4.17 -15.25 1.94
CA TYR A 87 -5.08 -16.17 1.26
C TYR A 87 -5.00 -16.03 -0.26
N GLU A 88 -5.00 -14.80 -0.78
CA GLU A 88 -4.95 -14.55 -2.22
C GLU A 88 -3.64 -15.05 -2.85
N GLU A 89 -2.52 -14.86 -2.18
CA GLU A 89 -1.21 -15.20 -2.72
C GLU A 89 -0.79 -16.65 -2.48
N ALA A 90 -1.24 -17.27 -1.39
CA ALA A 90 -0.76 -18.60 -0.98
C ALA A 90 -1.87 -19.59 -0.65
N TYR A 91 -3.14 -19.21 -0.77
CA TYR A 91 -4.30 -19.99 -0.36
C TYR A 91 -4.24 -20.47 1.10
N ALA A 92 -3.46 -19.78 1.93
CA ALA A 92 -3.28 -20.10 3.33
C ALA A 92 -4.21 -19.26 4.21
N ARG A 93 -4.73 -19.85 5.27
CA ARG A 93 -5.59 -19.19 6.26
C ARG A 93 -4.97 -19.34 7.64
N PRO A 94 -3.92 -18.58 7.95
CA PRO A 94 -3.25 -18.68 9.23
C PRO A 94 -4.12 -18.11 10.35
N GLU A 95 -3.87 -18.56 11.56
CA GLU A 95 -4.34 -17.89 12.77
C GLU A 95 -3.41 -16.69 13.05
N LEU A 96 -4.00 -15.51 13.16
CA LEU A 96 -3.21 -14.27 13.29
C LEU A 96 -2.73 -14.10 14.73
N GLY A 97 -1.42 -14.02 14.90
CA GLY A 97 -0.78 -13.66 16.16
C GLY A 97 -0.60 -12.14 16.31
N PRO A 98 0.23 -11.71 17.28
CA PRO A 98 0.50 -10.29 17.51
C PRO A 98 1.29 -9.68 16.35
N LEU A 99 1.28 -8.34 16.27
CA LEU A 99 2.09 -7.61 15.30
C LEU A 99 3.57 -7.91 15.54
N PHE A 100 4.25 -8.37 14.50
CA PHE A 100 5.68 -8.70 14.57
C PHE A 100 6.54 -7.44 14.43
N SER A 101 6.27 -6.65 13.40
CA SER A 101 7.06 -5.45 13.12
C SER A 101 6.31 -4.50 12.19
N VAL A 102 6.71 -3.26 12.27
CA VAL A 102 6.29 -2.22 11.32
C VAL A 102 7.50 -1.82 10.49
#